data_e840c5ad8e651dc7c0f18ba1faa5cb92
#
_entry.id   e840c5ad8e651dc7c0f18ba1faa5cb92
#
_cell.length_a   1.000
_cell.length_b   1.000
_cell.length_c   1.000
_cell.angle_alpha   90.00
_cell.angle_beta   90.00
_cell.angle_gamma   90.00
#
_symmetry.space_group_name_H-M   'P 1'
#
loop_
_entity.id
_entity.type
_entity.pdbx_description
1 polymer ?
#
loop_
_entity_poly.entity_id
_entity_poly.type
_entity_poly.pdbx_seq_one_letter_code
_entity_poly.pdbx_strand_id
1 'polypeptide(L)'
;MTIDYAALPDDFLWGTATSAYQIEGAVAEDGRSPSIWDTFSHTPGKIDNDDHGDVACDHYHRWREDIDLMRRLGTNAYRLSIAWPRVVPGGDGPVNAKGLDFYDRLIDALLQAGITPSVTLYHWDLPQSLQDRGGWPERDTAEHFAAYASVVAERLGDRVHHWATLNEPLCSAWIGHLEGKMAPGLTDLTAAVRASYHLLLGHGLAARAIRAAAPGAQVGIVNNLSTIHAATDSPEDRAAAVRMDGHTNRWWLDPVHGRGFPADMREVYGVDLPERPGDSETIAAPLDWLGLNYYFPQVVAADPDGPAPYAAFVRRDGVPRTGMDWEIDASGIETLLLRLTDEYGARRLYVTENGSAFPDVVRPDGTIDDPERQDYLERHLAACADAARKGAPLAGYFAWSLLDNFEWAYGYDKRFGLVHVDYATQTRTIKGTGHRYAEIIRGHRERGRRAA
;
A
#
# COMPACT_ATOMS: atom_id res chain seq x y z
N MET A 1 4.19 19.72 -17.38
CA MET A 1 4.42 20.51 -16.14
C MET A 1 5.89 20.39 -15.75
N THR A 2 6.46 21.40 -15.10
CA THR A 2 7.85 21.32 -14.62
C THR A 2 7.81 20.99 -13.12
N ILE A 3 8.48 19.92 -12.70
CA ILE A 3 8.59 19.53 -11.29
C ILE A 3 9.56 20.51 -10.62
N ASP A 4 9.11 21.14 -9.54
CA ASP A 4 9.99 22.02 -8.73
C ASP A 4 10.86 21.19 -7.78
N TYR A 5 11.98 20.69 -8.29
CA TYR A 5 12.92 19.92 -7.49
C TYR A 5 13.47 20.69 -6.28
N ALA A 6 13.34 22.07 -6.25
CA ALA A 6 13.81 22.87 -5.14
C ALA A 6 13.00 22.67 -3.86
N ALA A 7 11.78 22.23 -4.02
CA ALA A 7 10.91 21.95 -2.89
C ALA A 7 11.18 20.60 -2.21
N LEU A 8 11.88 19.69 -2.89
CA LEU A 8 12.18 18.36 -2.36
C LEU A 8 13.54 18.34 -1.65
N PRO A 9 13.69 17.64 -0.51
CA PRO A 9 14.96 17.55 0.20
C PRO A 9 16.01 16.77 -0.61
N ASP A 10 17.29 17.08 -0.42
CA ASP A 10 18.40 16.45 -1.18
C ASP A 10 18.51 14.93 -0.90
N ASP A 11 18.10 14.48 0.29
CA ASP A 11 18.02 13.08 0.70
C ASP A 11 16.68 12.39 0.38
N PHE A 12 15.89 12.98 -0.52
CA PHE A 12 14.59 12.46 -0.91
C PHE A 12 14.66 11.00 -1.39
N LEU A 13 13.79 10.15 -0.85
CA LEU A 13 13.71 8.76 -1.25
C LEU A 13 12.91 8.62 -2.55
N TRP A 14 13.62 8.34 -3.62
CA TRP A 14 13.04 7.98 -4.92
C TRP A 14 12.94 6.47 -5.01
N GLY A 15 11.73 5.93 -4.82
CA GLY A 15 11.52 4.50 -4.71
C GLY A 15 10.54 3.93 -5.74
N THR A 16 10.47 2.61 -5.73
CA THR A 16 9.40 1.82 -6.32
C THR A 16 8.82 0.91 -5.25
N ALA A 17 7.57 0.51 -5.42
CA ALA A 17 6.88 -0.37 -4.48
C ALA A 17 6.41 -1.66 -5.15
N THR A 18 6.31 -2.74 -4.36
CA THR A 18 5.68 -4.00 -4.72
C THR A 18 5.12 -4.68 -3.46
N SER A 19 4.33 -5.72 -3.62
CA SER A 19 3.93 -6.60 -2.52
C SER A 19 4.27 -8.06 -2.80
N ALA A 20 4.46 -8.84 -1.74
CA ALA A 20 4.94 -10.21 -1.82
C ALA A 20 4.04 -11.11 -2.68
N TYR A 21 2.74 -11.17 -2.37
CA TYR A 21 1.82 -12.04 -3.11
C TYR A 21 1.72 -11.68 -4.59
N GLN A 22 1.81 -10.38 -4.92
CA GLN A 22 1.64 -9.89 -6.27
C GLN A 22 2.83 -10.18 -7.20
N ILE A 23 4.03 -10.41 -6.65
CA ILE A 23 5.23 -10.58 -7.49
C ILE A 23 6.05 -11.85 -7.23
N GLU A 24 6.03 -12.40 -6.00
CA GLU A 24 6.99 -13.45 -5.63
C GLU A 24 6.80 -14.77 -6.36
N GLY A 25 5.57 -15.27 -6.44
CA GLY A 25 5.32 -16.64 -6.82
C GLY A 25 5.86 -17.63 -5.80
N ALA A 26 6.33 -18.79 -6.25
CA ALA A 26 6.93 -19.83 -5.39
C ALA A 26 6.06 -20.20 -4.18
N VAL A 27 4.75 -20.29 -4.39
CA VAL A 27 3.72 -20.38 -3.33
C VAL A 27 3.79 -21.67 -2.51
N ALA A 28 4.41 -22.72 -3.05
CA ALA A 28 4.59 -24.01 -2.39
C ALA A 28 6.06 -24.33 -2.09
N GLU A 29 6.98 -23.35 -2.25
CA GLU A 29 8.42 -23.60 -2.10
C GLU A 29 8.92 -23.20 -0.72
N ASP A 30 10.00 -23.87 -0.31
CA ASP A 30 10.77 -23.59 0.91
C ASP A 30 9.94 -23.48 2.19
N GLY A 31 8.83 -24.22 2.26
CA GLY A 31 7.99 -24.31 3.45
C GLY A 31 7.00 -23.17 3.64
N ARG A 32 6.76 -22.35 2.62
CA ARG A 32 5.66 -21.38 2.62
C ARG A 32 4.31 -22.13 2.72
N SER A 33 3.39 -21.61 3.54
CA SER A 33 2.01 -22.09 3.59
C SER A 33 1.08 -21.20 2.76
N PRO A 34 -0.15 -21.66 2.45
CA PRO A 34 -1.15 -20.80 1.81
C PRO A 34 -1.51 -19.57 2.65
N SER A 35 -1.72 -18.45 1.97
CA SER A 35 -2.39 -17.27 2.48
C SER A 35 -3.88 -17.26 2.09
N ILE A 36 -4.63 -16.30 2.62
CA ILE A 36 -6.02 -16.08 2.20
C ILE A 36 -6.13 -15.74 0.70
N TRP A 37 -5.08 -15.15 0.11
CA TRP A 37 -5.06 -14.86 -1.32
C TRP A 37 -4.82 -16.10 -2.18
N ASP A 38 -4.03 -17.08 -1.72
CA ASP A 38 -3.92 -18.37 -2.40
C ASP A 38 -5.29 -19.05 -2.47
N THR A 39 -6.02 -19.10 -1.37
CA THR A 39 -7.36 -19.70 -1.32
C THR A 39 -8.38 -18.91 -2.16
N PHE A 40 -8.36 -17.58 -2.06
CA PHE A 40 -9.32 -16.73 -2.76
C PHE A 40 -9.11 -16.78 -4.27
N SER A 41 -7.88 -16.69 -4.75
CA SER A 41 -7.55 -16.68 -6.18
C SER A 41 -7.81 -18.02 -6.87
N HIS A 42 -7.77 -19.13 -6.12
CA HIS A 42 -8.14 -20.45 -6.63
C HIS A 42 -9.64 -20.77 -6.51
N THR A 43 -10.43 -19.84 -5.96
CA THR A 43 -11.89 -19.97 -5.94
C THR A 43 -12.48 -19.49 -7.25
N PRO A 44 -13.14 -20.35 -8.06
CA PRO A 44 -13.62 -19.98 -9.38
C PRO A 44 -14.49 -18.72 -9.38
N GLY A 45 -14.25 -17.82 -10.34
CA GLY A 45 -15.01 -16.58 -10.53
C GLY A 45 -14.73 -15.48 -9.50
N LYS A 46 -13.70 -15.62 -8.65
CA LYS A 46 -13.29 -14.57 -7.70
C LYS A 46 -12.26 -13.61 -8.31
N ILE A 47 -11.48 -14.06 -9.26
CA ILE A 47 -10.45 -13.28 -9.96
C ILE A 47 -10.80 -13.27 -11.45
N ASP A 48 -10.59 -12.13 -12.12
CA ASP A 48 -10.73 -12.05 -13.57
C ASP A 48 -9.84 -13.09 -14.24
N ASN A 49 -10.38 -13.79 -15.24
CA ASN A 49 -9.75 -14.90 -15.97
C ASN A 49 -9.36 -16.11 -15.11
N ASP A 50 -9.84 -16.21 -13.88
CA ASP A 50 -9.39 -17.19 -12.87
C ASP A 50 -7.86 -17.19 -12.69
N ASP A 51 -7.24 -16.03 -12.81
CA ASP A 51 -5.80 -15.82 -12.59
C ASP A 51 -5.44 -16.04 -11.10
N HIS A 52 -4.18 -16.42 -10.83
CA HIS A 52 -3.66 -16.64 -9.48
C HIS A 52 -2.19 -16.26 -9.37
N GLY A 53 -1.70 -16.06 -8.12
CA GLY A 53 -0.35 -15.58 -7.83
C GLY A 53 0.72 -16.66 -7.77
N ASP A 54 0.48 -17.90 -8.25
CA ASP A 54 1.40 -19.03 -8.03
C ASP A 54 2.81 -18.83 -8.62
N VAL A 55 2.86 -18.13 -9.76
CA VAL A 55 4.12 -17.74 -10.41
C VAL A 55 4.30 -16.23 -10.33
N ALA A 56 3.24 -15.47 -10.53
CA ALA A 56 3.25 -14.01 -10.57
C ALA A 56 4.36 -13.46 -11.48
N CYS A 57 5.31 -12.72 -10.93
CA CYS A 57 6.49 -12.22 -11.64
C CYS A 57 7.73 -13.09 -11.38
N ASP A 58 7.58 -14.22 -10.72
CA ASP A 58 8.70 -15.10 -10.36
C ASP A 58 9.84 -14.37 -9.63
N HIS A 59 9.49 -13.33 -8.85
CA HIS A 59 10.46 -12.52 -8.12
C HIS A 59 11.27 -13.35 -7.14
N TYR A 60 10.68 -14.39 -6.55
CA TYR A 60 11.37 -15.29 -5.62
C TYR A 60 12.67 -15.87 -6.20
N HIS A 61 12.70 -16.15 -7.51
CA HIS A 61 13.89 -16.65 -8.21
C HIS A 61 14.66 -15.53 -8.93
N ARG A 62 13.99 -14.45 -9.35
CA ARG A 62 14.53 -13.39 -10.22
C ARG A 62 14.85 -12.07 -9.53
N TRP A 63 14.80 -12.01 -8.22
CA TRP A 63 15.00 -10.78 -7.46
C TRP A 63 16.30 -10.03 -7.78
N ARG A 64 17.37 -10.75 -8.20
CA ARG A 64 18.63 -10.11 -8.62
C ARG A 64 18.47 -9.30 -9.90
N GLU A 65 17.75 -9.85 -10.88
CA GLU A 65 17.38 -9.16 -12.11
C GLU A 65 16.53 -7.92 -11.80
N ASP A 66 15.58 -8.04 -10.87
CA ASP A 66 14.70 -6.94 -10.48
C ASP A 66 15.46 -5.83 -9.72
N ILE A 67 16.49 -6.16 -8.92
CA ILE A 67 17.41 -5.16 -8.32
C ILE A 67 18.20 -4.44 -9.41
N ASP A 68 18.68 -5.14 -10.44
CA ASP A 68 19.38 -4.49 -11.55
C ASP A 68 18.47 -3.53 -12.34
N LEU A 69 17.19 -3.81 -12.46
CA LEU A 69 16.20 -2.89 -13.01
C LEU A 69 16.08 -1.61 -12.16
N MET A 70 15.99 -1.75 -10.83
CA MET A 70 15.94 -0.59 -9.91
C MET A 70 17.20 0.28 -10.06
N ARG A 71 18.40 -0.33 -10.19
CA ARG A 71 19.65 0.41 -10.46
C ARG A 71 19.60 1.17 -11.79
N ARG A 72 19.05 0.55 -12.84
CA ARG A 72 18.88 1.19 -14.16
C ARG A 72 17.87 2.32 -14.11
N LEU A 73 16.81 2.21 -13.32
CA LEU A 73 15.85 3.28 -13.04
C LEU A 73 16.48 4.40 -12.18
N GLY A 74 17.58 4.12 -11.50
CA GLY A 74 18.25 5.08 -10.63
C GLY A 74 17.54 5.28 -9.28
N THR A 75 16.66 4.38 -8.85
CA THR A 75 16.00 4.47 -7.54
C THR A 75 17.02 4.30 -6.40
N ASN A 76 16.78 4.94 -5.27
CA ASN A 76 17.59 4.82 -4.05
C ASN A 76 16.81 4.18 -2.89
N ALA A 77 15.56 3.78 -3.14
CA ALA A 77 14.74 3.09 -2.16
C ALA A 77 13.86 2.03 -2.86
N TYR A 78 13.50 1.00 -2.11
CA TYR A 78 12.56 -0.02 -2.55
C TYR A 78 11.64 -0.39 -1.41
N ARG A 79 10.32 -0.25 -1.63
CA ARG A 79 9.30 -0.69 -0.70
C ARG A 79 8.83 -2.08 -1.11
N LEU A 80 8.98 -3.03 -0.19
CA LEU A 80 8.60 -4.43 -0.36
C LEU A 80 7.76 -4.89 0.83
N SER A 81 6.97 -5.92 0.67
CA SER A 81 6.34 -6.59 1.81
C SER A 81 6.98 -7.95 2.08
N ILE A 82 6.90 -8.38 3.33
CA ILE A 82 7.31 -9.70 3.78
C ILE A 82 6.09 -10.61 3.85
N ALA A 83 6.12 -11.75 3.16
CA ALA A 83 5.03 -12.71 3.22
C ALA A 83 5.00 -13.40 4.59
N TRP A 84 4.00 -13.08 5.40
CA TRP A 84 3.80 -13.73 6.70
C TRP A 84 3.75 -15.26 6.58
N PRO A 85 3.00 -15.87 5.64
CA PRO A 85 2.95 -17.33 5.48
C PRO A 85 4.28 -17.95 5.01
N ARG A 86 5.25 -17.14 4.55
CA ARG A 86 6.60 -17.63 4.22
C ARG A 86 7.50 -17.67 5.44
N VAL A 87 7.32 -16.72 6.37
CA VAL A 87 8.14 -16.58 7.58
C VAL A 87 7.61 -17.40 8.74
N VAL A 88 6.30 -17.38 8.97
CA VAL A 88 5.61 -18.17 10.01
C VAL A 88 4.43 -18.88 9.35
N PRO A 89 4.65 -20.07 8.75
CA PRO A 89 3.66 -20.74 7.90
C PRO A 89 2.32 -21.03 8.58
N GLY A 90 2.34 -21.35 9.89
CA GLY A 90 1.10 -21.52 10.68
C GLY A 90 0.42 -20.22 11.07
N GLY A 91 1.03 -19.08 10.77
CA GLY A 91 0.60 -17.76 11.28
C GLY A 91 1.05 -17.53 12.73
N ASP A 92 1.19 -18.59 13.49
CA ASP A 92 1.79 -18.71 14.81
C ASP A 92 2.70 -19.96 14.86
N GLY A 93 3.47 -20.12 15.92
CA GLY A 93 4.33 -21.31 16.10
C GLY A 93 5.71 -21.18 15.44
N PRO A 94 6.25 -22.25 14.84
CA PRO A 94 7.63 -22.29 14.43
C PRO A 94 7.94 -21.39 13.24
N VAL A 95 9.09 -20.71 13.35
CA VAL A 95 9.63 -19.83 12.30
C VAL A 95 10.25 -20.70 11.19
N ASN A 96 9.95 -20.33 9.95
CA ASN A 96 10.56 -20.94 8.77
C ASN A 96 11.88 -20.23 8.41
N ALA A 97 13.00 -20.84 8.77
CA ALA A 97 14.32 -20.26 8.52
C ALA A 97 14.59 -19.98 7.03
N LYS A 98 14.12 -20.85 6.12
CA LYS A 98 14.32 -20.65 4.67
C LYS A 98 13.57 -19.42 4.15
N GLY A 99 12.37 -19.16 4.68
CA GLY A 99 11.62 -17.96 4.34
C GLY A 99 12.33 -16.69 4.80
N LEU A 100 12.86 -16.65 6.04
CA LEU A 100 13.68 -15.54 6.53
C LEU A 100 14.97 -15.35 5.73
N ASP A 101 15.66 -16.45 5.38
CA ASP A 101 16.91 -16.41 4.62
C ASP A 101 16.70 -15.83 3.20
N PHE A 102 15.52 -15.99 2.60
CA PHE A 102 15.20 -15.32 1.34
C PHE A 102 15.22 -13.81 1.49
N TYR A 103 14.49 -13.27 2.47
CA TYR A 103 14.45 -11.83 2.71
C TYR A 103 15.79 -11.28 3.18
N ASP A 104 16.52 -12.01 3.97
CA ASP A 104 17.86 -11.66 4.43
C ASP A 104 18.80 -11.40 3.24
N ARG A 105 18.85 -12.33 2.28
CA ARG A 105 19.64 -12.18 1.04
C ARG A 105 19.15 -11.05 0.15
N LEU A 106 17.84 -10.83 0.09
CA LEU A 106 17.24 -9.73 -0.69
C LEU A 106 17.64 -8.37 -0.11
N ILE A 107 17.51 -8.19 1.22
CA ILE A 107 17.89 -6.97 1.93
C ILE A 107 19.37 -6.68 1.77
N ASP A 108 20.25 -7.67 1.94
CA ASP A 108 21.70 -7.51 1.73
C ASP A 108 22.03 -7.02 0.33
N ALA A 109 21.38 -7.58 -0.68
CA ALA A 109 21.65 -7.20 -2.06
C ALA A 109 21.11 -5.80 -2.40
N LEU A 110 19.97 -5.39 -1.83
CA LEU A 110 19.46 -4.02 -1.95
C LEU A 110 20.47 -3.01 -1.37
N LEU A 111 20.97 -3.27 -0.17
CA LEU A 111 21.95 -2.41 0.49
C LEU A 111 23.27 -2.35 -0.30
N GLN A 112 23.75 -3.49 -0.83
CA GLN A 112 24.93 -3.53 -1.71
C GLN A 112 24.72 -2.74 -3.00
N ALA A 113 23.49 -2.66 -3.49
CA ALA A 113 23.11 -1.86 -4.65
C ALA A 113 22.92 -0.35 -4.31
N GLY A 114 23.04 0.05 -3.04
CA GLY A 114 22.78 1.42 -2.57
C GLY A 114 21.29 1.77 -2.54
N ILE A 115 20.41 0.77 -2.39
CA ILE A 115 18.96 0.92 -2.35
C ILE A 115 18.49 0.71 -0.91
N THR A 116 17.86 1.72 -0.33
CA THR A 116 17.30 1.66 1.02
C THR A 116 16.05 0.79 1.05
N PRO A 117 16.00 -0.30 1.85
CA PRO A 117 14.81 -1.10 2.00
C PRO A 117 13.79 -0.40 2.90
N SER A 118 12.52 -0.36 2.45
CA SER A 118 11.35 0.03 3.23
C SER A 118 10.43 -1.18 3.33
N VAL A 119 10.35 -1.77 4.52
CA VAL A 119 9.69 -3.07 4.73
C VAL A 119 8.27 -2.88 5.24
N THR A 120 7.31 -3.48 4.54
CA THR A 120 5.92 -3.61 4.97
C THR A 120 5.70 -5.01 5.51
N LEU A 121 5.16 -5.14 6.74
CA LEU A 121 4.97 -6.44 7.37
C LEU A 121 3.69 -7.15 6.94
N TYR A 122 2.64 -6.40 6.61
CA TYR A 122 1.38 -6.98 6.16
C TYR A 122 0.84 -6.25 4.93
N HIS A 123 0.79 -6.96 3.82
CA HIS A 123 0.19 -6.51 2.57
C HIS A 123 -0.82 -7.55 2.07
N TRP A 124 -1.78 -7.86 2.96
CA TRP A 124 -3.03 -8.60 2.77
C TRP A 124 -2.91 -10.13 2.75
N ASP A 125 -1.73 -10.68 2.85
CA ASP A 125 -1.44 -12.10 2.75
C ASP A 125 -1.45 -12.81 4.12
N LEU A 126 -2.59 -12.71 4.84
CA LEU A 126 -2.80 -13.42 6.10
C LEU A 126 -2.68 -14.93 5.87
N PRO A 127 -1.90 -15.67 6.71
CA PRO A 127 -1.87 -17.13 6.66
C PRO A 127 -3.28 -17.72 6.73
N GLN A 128 -3.60 -18.64 5.81
CA GLN A 128 -4.93 -19.26 5.75
C GLN A 128 -5.32 -19.93 7.07
N SER A 129 -4.37 -20.52 7.77
CA SER A 129 -4.57 -21.15 9.08
C SER A 129 -5.05 -20.17 10.17
N LEU A 130 -4.73 -18.88 10.08
CA LEU A 130 -5.30 -17.85 10.96
C LEU A 130 -6.72 -17.51 10.53
N GLN A 131 -6.97 -17.43 9.22
CA GLN A 131 -8.31 -17.20 8.70
C GLN A 131 -9.28 -18.32 9.08
N ASP A 132 -8.83 -19.57 9.05
CA ASP A 132 -9.61 -20.74 9.47
C ASP A 132 -10.01 -20.70 10.96
N ARG A 133 -9.32 -19.88 11.74
CA ARG A 133 -9.60 -19.59 13.16
C ARG A 133 -10.35 -18.27 13.37
N GLY A 134 -10.85 -17.64 12.30
CA GLY A 134 -11.62 -16.41 12.31
C GLY A 134 -10.91 -15.18 11.76
N GLY A 135 -9.58 -15.21 11.56
CA GLY A 135 -8.81 -14.14 10.92
C GLY A 135 -8.79 -12.83 11.70
N TRP A 136 -8.73 -11.70 10.99
CA TRP A 136 -8.68 -10.37 11.62
C TRP A 136 -9.88 -9.99 12.50
N PRO A 137 -11.12 -10.51 12.31
CA PRO A 137 -12.19 -10.34 13.28
C PRO A 137 -11.87 -10.86 14.69
N GLU A 138 -10.89 -11.75 14.82
CA GLU A 138 -10.45 -12.29 16.11
C GLU A 138 -9.20 -11.59 16.62
N ARG A 139 -9.20 -11.25 17.93
CA ARG A 139 -8.13 -10.49 18.58
C ARG A 139 -6.77 -11.18 18.52
N ASP A 140 -6.79 -12.51 18.64
CA ASP A 140 -5.55 -13.31 18.66
C ASP A 140 -4.73 -13.09 17.39
N THR A 141 -5.36 -12.78 16.25
CA THR A 141 -4.66 -12.42 15.01
C THR A 141 -3.77 -11.19 15.19
N ALA A 142 -4.21 -10.17 15.93
CA ALA A 142 -3.40 -8.98 16.21
C ALA A 142 -2.18 -9.32 17.08
N GLU A 143 -2.33 -10.24 18.03
CA GLU A 143 -1.24 -10.70 18.90
C GLU A 143 -0.24 -11.58 18.13
N HIS A 144 -0.73 -12.46 17.26
CA HIS A 144 0.12 -13.26 16.37
C HIS A 144 0.87 -12.39 15.36
N PHE A 145 0.24 -11.32 14.87
CA PHE A 145 0.89 -10.33 14.00
C PHE A 145 2.06 -9.64 14.71
N ALA A 146 1.89 -9.26 15.95
CA ALA A 146 2.98 -8.66 16.75
C ALA A 146 4.14 -9.64 16.98
N ALA A 147 3.84 -10.92 17.22
CA ALA A 147 4.86 -11.96 17.36
C ALA A 147 5.64 -12.18 16.05
N TYR A 148 4.92 -12.23 14.91
CA TYR A 148 5.56 -12.27 13.59
C TYR A 148 6.42 -11.03 13.33
N ALA A 149 5.93 -9.83 13.67
CA ALA A 149 6.68 -8.59 13.54
C ALA A 149 7.99 -8.61 14.33
N SER A 150 7.97 -9.16 15.56
CA SER A 150 9.18 -9.34 16.39
C SER A 150 10.20 -10.23 15.68
N VAL A 151 9.78 -11.39 15.17
CA VAL A 151 10.63 -12.34 14.46
C VAL A 151 11.34 -11.70 13.27
N VAL A 152 10.59 -10.95 12.44
CA VAL A 152 11.17 -10.29 11.27
C VAL A 152 12.12 -9.16 11.69
N ALA A 153 11.73 -8.35 12.70
CA ALA A 153 12.55 -7.25 13.19
C ALA A 153 13.84 -7.73 13.89
N GLU A 154 13.79 -8.85 14.62
CA GLU A 154 15.00 -9.49 15.20
C GLU A 154 15.99 -9.93 14.13
N ARG A 155 15.52 -10.41 12.98
CA ARG A 155 16.38 -10.88 11.89
C ARG A 155 16.94 -9.77 11.03
N LEU A 156 16.14 -8.75 10.71
CA LEU A 156 16.46 -7.74 9.70
C LEU A 156 16.72 -6.35 10.29
N GLY A 157 16.39 -6.12 11.56
CA GLY A 157 16.40 -4.80 12.18
C GLY A 157 17.76 -4.16 12.40
N ASP A 158 18.84 -4.93 12.24
CA ASP A 158 20.21 -4.43 12.20
C ASP A 158 20.52 -3.62 10.91
N ARG A 159 19.74 -3.81 9.85
CA ARG A 159 19.94 -3.26 8.50
C ARG A 159 18.73 -2.52 7.94
N VAL A 160 17.53 -2.87 8.38
CA VAL A 160 16.27 -2.22 7.98
C VAL A 160 15.89 -1.18 9.02
N HIS A 161 15.75 0.09 8.59
CA HIS A 161 15.34 1.17 9.47
C HIS A 161 13.92 1.67 9.19
N HIS A 162 13.37 1.44 8.00
CA HIS A 162 12.04 1.87 7.58
C HIS A 162 11.03 0.71 7.63
N TRP A 163 10.07 0.79 8.54
CA TRP A 163 9.07 -0.25 8.80
C TRP A 163 7.65 0.29 8.67
N ALA A 164 6.86 -0.29 7.79
CA ALA A 164 5.41 -0.15 7.77
C ALA A 164 4.79 -1.40 8.42
N THR A 165 3.93 -1.23 9.39
CA THR A 165 3.21 -2.35 9.98
C THR A 165 2.19 -2.92 9.01
N LEU A 166 1.29 -2.07 8.52
CA LEU A 166 0.19 -2.42 7.63
C LEU A 166 0.24 -1.61 6.35
N ASN A 167 -0.15 -2.25 5.24
CA ASN A 167 -0.58 -1.56 4.04
C ASN A 167 -2.09 -1.54 3.96
N GLU A 168 -2.68 -0.36 3.84
CA GLU A 168 -4.09 -0.14 3.53
C GLU A 168 -5.06 -1.03 4.33
N PRO A 169 -5.12 -0.87 5.65
CA PRO A 169 -6.02 -1.69 6.47
C PRO A 169 -7.49 -1.57 6.05
N LEU A 170 -7.86 -0.47 5.37
CA LEU A 170 -9.17 -0.30 4.75
C LEU A 170 -9.50 -1.44 3.78
N CYS A 171 -8.56 -1.79 2.90
CA CYS A 171 -8.79 -2.83 1.88
C CYS A 171 -9.02 -4.19 2.53
N SER A 172 -8.23 -4.53 3.54
CA SER A 172 -8.42 -5.78 4.29
C SER A 172 -9.77 -5.82 5.02
N ALA A 173 -10.16 -4.72 5.69
CA ALA A 173 -11.40 -4.68 6.47
C ALA A 173 -12.64 -4.49 5.60
N TRP A 174 -12.70 -3.39 4.81
CA TRP A 174 -13.92 -3.08 4.08
C TRP A 174 -14.05 -3.90 2.81
N ILE A 175 -13.02 -3.95 1.95
CA ILE A 175 -13.14 -4.67 0.67
C ILE A 175 -13.11 -6.18 0.89
N GLY A 176 -12.32 -6.66 1.87
CA GLY A 176 -12.19 -8.08 2.18
C GLY A 176 -13.33 -8.67 3.03
N HIS A 177 -13.86 -7.92 4.01
CA HIS A 177 -14.83 -8.46 4.96
C HIS A 177 -16.25 -7.87 4.82
N LEU A 178 -16.41 -6.68 4.18
CA LEU A 178 -17.72 -6.08 3.97
C LEU A 178 -18.21 -6.24 2.52
N GLU A 179 -17.34 -5.96 1.52
CA GLU A 179 -17.73 -6.01 0.12
C GLU A 179 -17.54 -7.40 -0.51
N GLY A 180 -16.65 -8.22 0.05
CA GLY A 180 -16.35 -9.57 -0.43
C GLY A 180 -15.64 -9.63 -1.79
N LYS A 181 -15.12 -8.48 -2.26
CA LYS A 181 -14.42 -8.36 -3.55
C LYS A 181 -12.93 -8.75 -3.49
N MET A 182 -12.37 -8.82 -2.29
CA MET A 182 -11.00 -9.23 -2.02
C MET A 182 -10.98 -10.31 -0.94
N ALA A 183 -9.87 -11.02 -0.80
CA ALA A 183 -9.70 -12.01 0.25
C ALA A 183 -9.92 -11.37 1.65
N PRO A 184 -10.56 -12.07 2.60
CA PRO A 184 -11.05 -13.44 2.54
C PRO A 184 -12.41 -13.63 1.84
N GLY A 185 -13.05 -12.58 1.32
CA GLY A 185 -14.28 -12.65 0.55
C GLY A 185 -15.57 -12.68 1.37
N LEU A 186 -15.55 -12.10 2.57
CA LEU A 186 -16.71 -12.01 3.45
C LEU A 186 -17.58 -10.78 3.11
N THR A 187 -18.87 -10.86 3.45
CA THR A 187 -19.86 -9.78 3.30
C THR A 187 -20.60 -9.56 4.62
N ASP A 188 -19.84 -9.25 5.68
CA ASP A 188 -20.34 -9.12 7.05
C ASP A 188 -19.82 -7.84 7.69
N LEU A 189 -20.71 -6.89 7.97
CA LEU A 189 -20.39 -5.62 8.58
C LEU A 189 -19.76 -5.78 9.98
N THR A 190 -20.25 -6.72 10.77
CA THR A 190 -19.72 -6.97 12.12
C THR A 190 -18.29 -7.49 12.04
N ALA A 191 -18.04 -8.45 11.14
CA ALA A 191 -16.70 -8.96 10.89
C ALA A 191 -15.76 -7.86 10.38
N ALA A 192 -16.23 -7.00 9.47
CA ALA A 192 -15.44 -5.90 8.92
C ALA A 192 -15.06 -4.86 9.98
N VAL A 193 -16.01 -4.46 10.85
CA VAL A 193 -15.75 -3.51 11.95
C VAL A 193 -14.77 -4.11 12.97
N ARG A 194 -14.93 -5.39 13.34
CA ARG A 194 -14.01 -6.09 14.23
C ARG A 194 -12.62 -6.23 13.60
N ALA A 195 -12.55 -6.58 12.32
CA ALA A 195 -11.29 -6.66 11.58
C ALA A 195 -10.56 -5.31 11.54
N SER A 196 -11.28 -4.22 11.27
CA SER A 196 -10.72 -2.87 11.26
C SER A 196 -10.11 -2.48 12.61
N TYR A 197 -10.81 -2.82 13.69
CA TYR A 197 -10.32 -2.59 15.05
C TYR A 197 -9.05 -3.38 15.35
N HIS A 198 -9.04 -4.68 15.07
CA HIS A 198 -7.91 -5.55 15.38
C HIS A 198 -6.72 -5.34 14.44
N LEU A 199 -6.94 -4.88 13.20
CA LEU A 199 -5.85 -4.39 12.34
C LEU A 199 -5.11 -3.21 13.01
N LEU A 200 -5.84 -2.19 13.47
CA LEU A 200 -5.21 -1.05 14.13
C LEU A 200 -4.60 -1.42 15.49
N LEU A 201 -5.20 -2.35 16.25
CA LEU A 201 -4.58 -2.92 17.45
C LEU A 201 -3.29 -3.65 17.10
N GLY A 202 -3.30 -4.46 16.05
CA GLY A 202 -2.14 -5.17 15.52
C GLY A 202 -1.03 -4.20 15.09
N HIS A 203 -1.39 -3.06 14.47
CA HIS A 203 -0.44 -1.99 14.18
C HIS A 203 0.31 -1.55 15.44
N GLY A 204 -0.40 -1.20 16.47
CA GLY A 204 0.21 -0.67 17.71
C GLY A 204 1.05 -1.72 18.44
N LEU A 205 0.57 -2.98 18.51
CA LEU A 205 1.32 -4.10 19.09
C LEU A 205 2.60 -4.38 18.29
N ALA A 206 2.52 -4.43 16.97
CA ALA A 206 3.66 -4.64 16.08
C ALA A 206 4.67 -3.49 16.15
N ALA A 207 4.21 -2.23 16.25
CA ALA A 207 5.09 -1.08 16.41
C ALA A 207 5.93 -1.16 17.68
N ARG A 208 5.35 -1.62 18.78
CA ARG A 208 6.08 -1.87 20.04
C ARG A 208 7.07 -3.03 19.91
N ALA A 209 6.65 -4.13 19.26
CA ALA A 209 7.50 -5.31 19.04
C ALA A 209 8.72 -4.96 18.16
N ILE A 210 8.52 -4.23 17.06
CA ILE A 210 9.60 -3.79 16.16
C ILE A 210 10.61 -2.93 16.93
N ARG A 211 10.15 -1.94 17.71
CA ARG A 211 11.06 -1.06 18.48
C ARG A 211 11.84 -1.78 19.55
N ALA A 212 11.24 -2.82 20.13
CA ALA A 212 11.92 -3.66 21.11
C ALA A 212 13.02 -4.52 20.47
N ALA A 213 12.75 -5.06 19.28
CA ALA A 213 13.66 -5.94 18.56
C ALA A 213 14.74 -5.19 17.77
N ALA A 214 14.41 -4.01 17.23
CA ALA A 214 15.28 -3.19 16.38
C ALA A 214 15.40 -1.76 16.91
N PRO A 215 16.32 -1.48 17.84
CA PRO A 215 16.56 -0.13 18.34
C PRO A 215 16.97 0.82 17.19
N GLY A 216 16.22 1.91 17.01
CA GLY A 216 16.41 2.87 15.90
C GLY A 216 15.50 2.64 14.71
N ALA A 217 14.63 1.63 14.75
CA ALA A 217 13.59 1.45 13.75
C ALA A 217 12.65 2.66 13.69
N GLN A 218 12.39 3.14 12.48
CA GLN A 218 11.37 4.15 12.19
C GLN A 218 10.10 3.43 11.74
N VAL A 219 9.06 3.50 12.55
CA VAL A 219 7.83 2.74 12.35
C VAL A 219 6.70 3.66 11.91
N GLY A 220 6.04 3.30 10.83
CA GLY A 220 4.87 3.97 10.28
C GLY A 220 3.73 3.01 9.96
N ILE A 221 2.65 3.58 9.45
CA ILE A 221 1.51 2.89 8.87
C ILE A 221 1.21 3.50 7.50
N VAL A 222 0.71 2.71 6.57
CA VAL A 222 0.37 3.16 5.22
C VAL A 222 -1.14 3.09 5.04
N ASN A 223 -1.74 4.24 4.74
CA ASN A 223 -3.16 4.36 4.48
C ASN A 223 -3.43 4.78 3.02
N ASN A 224 -4.41 4.13 2.39
CA ASN A 224 -4.99 4.62 1.15
C ASN A 224 -6.05 5.66 1.49
N LEU A 225 -5.81 6.89 1.08
CA LEU A 225 -6.70 8.02 1.34
C LEU A 225 -7.21 8.59 0.03
N SER A 226 -8.39 9.22 0.09
CA SER A 226 -8.98 9.90 -1.06
C SER A 226 -9.50 11.28 -0.65
N THR A 227 -9.47 12.23 -1.58
CA THR A 227 -10.29 13.43 -1.44
C THR A 227 -11.75 13.07 -1.72
N ILE A 228 -12.63 13.48 -0.82
CA ILE A 228 -14.05 13.16 -0.91
C ILE A 228 -14.84 14.39 -1.31
N HIS A 229 -15.64 14.27 -2.35
CA HIS A 229 -16.44 15.35 -2.91
C HIS A 229 -17.93 14.96 -2.94
N ALA A 230 -18.81 15.88 -2.52
CA ALA A 230 -20.23 15.71 -2.72
C ALA A 230 -20.58 15.84 -4.21
N ALA A 231 -21.48 14.98 -4.71
CA ALA A 231 -21.91 15.02 -6.11
C ALA A 231 -22.65 16.29 -6.46
N THR A 232 -23.42 16.85 -5.50
CA THR A 232 -24.12 18.12 -5.62
C THR A 232 -23.97 18.94 -4.34
N ASP A 233 -24.44 20.20 -4.37
CA ASP A 233 -24.48 21.06 -3.20
C ASP A 233 -25.66 20.79 -2.24
N SER A 234 -26.41 19.71 -2.45
CA SER A 234 -27.50 19.32 -1.55
C SER A 234 -26.98 19.01 -0.14
N PRO A 235 -27.75 19.26 0.92
CA PRO A 235 -27.39 18.89 2.28
C PRO A 235 -27.14 17.38 2.43
N GLU A 236 -27.89 16.55 1.70
CA GLU A 236 -27.85 15.10 1.72
C GLU A 236 -26.52 14.59 1.15
N ASP A 237 -26.09 15.11 -0.01
CA ASP A 237 -24.82 14.73 -0.64
C ASP A 237 -23.61 15.22 0.17
N ARG A 238 -23.69 16.44 0.73
CA ARG A 238 -22.64 16.90 1.65
C ARG A 238 -22.53 16.06 2.90
N ALA A 239 -23.66 15.62 3.48
CA ALA A 239 -23.64 14.70 4.61
C ALA A 239 -23.08 13.32 4.22
N ALA A 240 -23.41 12.82 3.02
CA ALA A 240 -22.82 11.60 2.47
C ALA A 240 -21.30 11.69 2.29
N ALA A 241 -20.80 12.83 1.80
CA ALA A 241 -19.37 13.08 1.67
C ALA A 241 -18.65 13.07 3.03
N VAL A 242 -19.25 13.64 4.08
CA VAL A 242 -18.71 13.59 5.46
C VAL A 242 -18.64 12.15 5.98
N ARG A 243 -19.68 11.35 5.75
CA ARG A 243 -19.67 9.93 6.14
C ARG A 243 -18.62 9.12 5.34
N MET A 244 -18.52 9.38 4.04
CA MET A 244 -17.50 8.72 3.20
C MET A 244 -16.07 9.12 3.63
N ASP A 245 -15.83 10.38 4.00
CA ASP A 245 -14.55 10.78 4.60
C ASP A 245 -14.30 10.07 5.93
N GLY A 246 -15.35 9.90 6.73
CA GLY A 246 -15.29 9.08 7.94
C GLY A 246 -14.87 7.64 7.65
N HIS A 247 -15.47 7.02 6.65
CA HIS A 247 -15.24 5.64 6.23
C HIS A 247 -13.85 5.43 5.61
N THR A 248 -13.46 6.33 4.69
CA THR A 248 -12.23 6.18 3.89
C THR A 248 -11.00 6.73 4.61
N ASN A 249 -11.13 7.85 5.32
CA ASN A 249 -9.98 8.58 5.87
C ASN A 249 -9.95 8.56 7.41
N ARG A 250 -10.96 9.15 8.08
CA ARG A 250 -10.92 9.40 9.54
C ARG A 250 -10.94 8.12 10.38
N TRP A 251 -11.62 7.06 9.94
CA TRP A 251 -11.64 5.76 10.64
C TRP A 251 -10.25 5.17 10.84
N TRP A 252 -9.34 5.45 9.93
CA TRP A 252 -7.96 4.94 9.91
C TRP A 252 -6.96 5.91 10.51
N LEU A 253 -7.20 7.21 10.39
CA LEU A 253 -6.30 8.25 10.86
C LEU A 253 -6.52 8.61 12.32
N ASP A 254 -7.77 8.81 12.75
CA ASP A 254 -8.08 9.32 14.09
C ASP A 254 -7.58 8.39 15.21
N PRO A 255 -7.80 7.06 15.15
CA PRO A 255 -7.35 6.17 16.23
C PRO A 255 -5.84 6.13 16.38
N VAL A 256 -5.08 6.06 15.29
CA VAL A 256 -3.60 6.03 15.33
C VAL A 256 -2.98 7.36 15.76
N HIS A 257 -3.77 8.44 15.77
CA HIS A 257 -3.40 9.75 16.29
C HIS A 257 -3.99 10.03 17.70
N GLY A 258 -4.53 9.02 18.36
CA GLY A 258 -5.04 9.12 19.74
C GLY A 258 -6.38 9.85 19.88
N ARG A 259 -7.14 10.02 18.78
CA ARG A 259 -8.45 10.67 18.78
C ARG A 259 -9.60 9.69 19.01
N GLY A 260 -9.31 8.37 19.02
CA GLY A 260 -10.31 7.31 19.03
C GLY A 260 -11.03 7.14 17.69
N PHE A 261 -11.89 6.15 17.60
CA PHE A 261 -12.72 5.95 16.41
C PHE A 261 -13.79 7.03 16.29
N PRO A 262 -14.03 7.61 15.08
CA PRO A 262 -15.00 8.69 14.88
C PRO A 262 -16.38 8.32 15.39
N ALA A 263 -16.94 9.14 16.29
CA ALA A 263 -18.23 8.86 16.95
C ALA A 263 -19.40 8.78 15.96
N ASP A 264 -19.40 9.66 14.94
CA ASP A 264 -20.39 9.66 13.86
C ASP A 264 -20.35 8.34 13.06
N MET A 265 -19.17 7.78 12.84
CA MET A 265 -19.04 6.51 12.12
C MET A 265 -19.38 5.29 12.98
N ARG A 266 -19.10 5.35 14.29
CA ARG A 266 -19.60 4.32 15.24
C ARG A 266 -21.12 4.25 15.23
N GLU A 267 -21.79 5.40 15.17
CA GLU A 267 -23.26 5.47 15.04
C GLU A 267 -23.72 4.92 13.67
N VAL A 268 -23.05 5.29 12.59
CA VAL A 268 -23.36 4.83 11.22
C VAL A 268 -23.27 3.30 11.10
N TYR A 269 -22.25 2.68 11.68
CA TYR A 269 -22.10 1.22 11.62
C TYR A 269 -22.99 0.48 12.62
N GLY A 270 -23.31 1.08 13.75
CA GLY A 270 -24.15 0.46 14.78
C GLY A 270 -23.61 -0.86 15.35
N VAL A 271 -22.30 -1.07 15.26
CA VAL A 271 -21.59 -2.27 15.75
C VAL A 271 -20.68 -1.86 16.91
N ASP A 272 -20.75 -2.59 17.99
CA ASP A 272 -19.87 -2.39 19.14
C ASP A 272 -18.43 -2.80 18.81
N LEU A 273 -17.50 -1.90 19.10
CA LEU A 273 -16.08 -2.20 18.99
C LEU A 273 -15.64 -3.17 20.11
N PRO A 274 -14.74 -4.13 19.82
CA PRO A 274 -14.26 -5.09 20.83
C PRO A 274 -13.18 -4.49 21.73
N GLU A 275 -13.40 -3.28 22.24
CA GLU A 275 -12.48 -2.47 23.03
C GLU A 275 -12.15 -3.12 24.37
N ARG A 276 -10.87 -3.05 24.75
CA ARG A 276 -10.38 -3.42 26.08
C ARG A 276 -9.56 -2.27 26.67
N PRO A 277 -9.45 -2.18 28.03
CA PRO A 277 -8.59 -1.18 28.66
C PRO A 277 -7.16 -1.25 28.13
N GLY A 278 -6.58 -0.09 27.74
CA GLY A 278 -5.23 0.04 27.19
C GLY A 278 -5.11 -0.14 25.69
N ASP A 279 -6.19 -0.49 24.98
CA ASP A 279 -6.17 -0.67 23.52
C ASP A 279 -5.97 0.67 22.80
N SER A 280 -6.65 1.73 23.23
CA SER A 280 -6.53 3.05 22.61
C SER A 280 -5.11 3.59 22.65
N GLU A 281 -4.41 3.42 23.76
CA GLU A 281 -2.99 3.80 23.93
C GLU A 281 -2.07 2.88 23.11
N THR A 282 -2.50 1.65 22.85
CA THR A 282 -1.75 0.71 22.01
C THR A 282 -1.89 1.09 20.55
N ILE A 283 -3.10 1.33 20.08
CA ILE A 283 -3.40 1.76 18.70
C ILE A 283 -2.68 3.08 18.39
N ALA A 284 -2.68 4.02 19.34
CA ALA A 284 -1.99 5.31 19.23
C ALA A 284 -0.48 5.24 19.51
N ALA A 285 0.15 4.09 19.30
CA ALA A 285 1.62 4.01 19.42
C ALA A 285 2.28 5.08 18.54
N PRO A 286 3.31 5.80 19.02
CA PRO A 286 3.92 6.90 18.27
C PRO A 286 4.31 6.49 16.85
N LEU A 287 3.99 7.34 15.87
CA LEU A 287 4.41 7.16 14.49
C LEU A 287 5.66 8.00 14.22
N ASP A 288 6.69 7.39 13.58
CA ASP A 288 7.87 8.11 13.13
C ASP A 288 7.63 8.73 11.75
N TRP A 289 6.72 8.14 10.97
CA TRP A 289 6.30 8.62 9.66
C TRP A 289 4.91 8.08 9.31
N LEU A 290 4.26 8.72 8.33
CA LEU A 290 2.97 8.29 7.81
C LEU A 290 3.07 8.11 6.29
N GLY A 291 2.55 6.98 5.79
CA GLY A 291 2.49 6.66 4.37
C GLY A 291 1.13 7.00 3.77
N LEU A 292 1.16 7.63 2.61
CA LEU A 292 0.00 7.94 1.79
C LEU A 292 0.06 7.10 0.51
N ASN A 293 -0.94 6.25 0.31
CA ASN A 293 -1.27 5.71 -1.00
C ASN A 293 -2.41 6.55 -1.58
N TYR A 294 -2.21 7.11 -2.76
CA TYR A 294 -3.22 7.93 -3.43
C TYR A 294 -3.33 7.57 -4.90
N TYR A 295 -4.56 7.38 -5.36
CA TYR A 295 -4.83 7.02 -6.76
C TYR A 295 -5.89 7.90 -7.42
N PHE A 296 -6.99 8.23 -6.72
CA PHE A 296 -8.13 8.94 -7.30
C PHE A 296 -8.98 9.65 -6.23
N PRO A 297 -9.74 10.68 -6.63
CA PRO A 297 -10.76 11.30 -5.79
C PRO A 297 -12.04 10.46 -5.78
N GLN A 298 -12.82 10.57 -4.72
CA GLN A 298 -14.14 9.96 -4.64
C GLN A 298 -15.22 11.04 -4.71
N VAL A 299 -16.16 10.89 -5.64
CA VAL A 299 -17.36 11.74 -5.72
C VAL A 299 -18.55 10.89 -5.30
N VAL A 300 -19.33 11.36 -4.35
CA VAL A 300 -20.40 10.59 -3.73
C VAL A 300 -21.71 11.36 -3.62
N ALA A 301 -22.80 10.64 -3.80
CA ALA A 301 -24.17 11.09 -3.50
C ALA A 301 -24.75 10.31 -2.31
N ALA A 302 -25.76 10.87 -1.68
CA ALA A 302 -26.50 10.18 -0.63
C ALA A 302 -27.20 8.94 -1.17
N ASP A 303 -27.09 7.83 -0.45
CA ASP A 303 -27.73 6.55 -0.73
C ASP A 303 -28.33 6.00 0.56
N PRO A 304 -29.50 6.50 1.00
CA PRO A 304 -30.07 6.14 2.29
C PRO A 304 -30.56 4.68 2.36
N ASP A 305 -30.79 4.06 1.20
CA ASP A 305 -31.23 2.67 1.09
C ASP A 305 -30.07 1.70 0.83
N GLY A 306 -28.87 2.24 0.62
CA GLY A 306 -27.65 1.49 0.37
C GLY A 306 -26.99 0.97 1.66
N PRO A 307 -25.87 0.25 1.52
CA PRO A 307 -25.09 -0.18 2.68
C PRO A 307 -24.39 1.00 3.36
N ALA A 308 -23.98 0.82 4.63
CA ALA A 308 -23.11 1.79 5.30
C ALA A 308 -21.82 2.02 4.45
N PRO A 309 -21.38 3.26 4.28
CA PRO A 309 -21.75 4.50 4.98
C PRO A 309 -22.93 5.29 4.37
N TYR A 310 -23.87 4.67 3.67
CA TYR A 310 -25.05 5.29 3.05
C TYR A 310 -24.67 6.39 2.04
N ALA A 311 -23.69 6.07 1.20
CA ALA A 311 -23.17 6.95 0.15
C ALA A 311 -22.75 6.09 -1.06
N ALA A 312 -23.21 6.49 -2.25
CA ALA A 312 -22.89 5.81 -3.50
C ALA A 312 -21.88 6.62 -4.32
N PHE A 313 -20.94 5.96 -4.96
CA PHE A 313 -20.02 6.60 -5.91
C PHE A 313 -20.75 7.13 -7.12
N VAL A 314 -20.42 8.35 -7.51
CA VAL A 314 -20.93 8.99 -8.72
C VAL A 314 -19.85 9.10 -9.77
N ARG A 315 -20.08 8.48 -10.92
CA ARG A 315 -19.21 8.60 -12.09
C ARG A 315 -19.47 9.94 -12.79
N ARG A 316 -18.44 10.78 -12.89
CA ARG A 316 -18.54 12.05 -13.65
C ARG A 316 -18.17 11.82 -15.11
N ASP A 317 -18.99 12.34 -16.03
CA ASP A 317 -18.70 12.27 -17.46
C ASP A 317 -17.64 13.29 -17.90
N GLY A 318 -16.86 12.96 -18.93
CA GLY A 318 -15.87 13.84 -19.51
C GLY A 318 -14.60 14.07 -18.69
N VAL A 319 -14.45 13.38 -17.55
CA VAL A 319 -13.24 13.44 -16.72
C VAL A 319 -12.25 12.35 -17.19
N PRO A 320 -10.95 12.68 -17.37
CA PRO A 320 -9.94 11.69 -17.71
C PRO A 320 -9.88 10.56 -16.68
N ARG A 321 -9.69 9.32 -17.15
CA ARG A 321 -9.68 8.11 -16.31
C ARG A 321 -8.54 7.18 -16.68
N THR A 322 -8.08 6.42 -15.70
CA THR A 322 -7.12 5.33 -15.88
C THR A 322 -7.80 4.08 -16.45
N GLY A 323 -7.01 3.06 -16.76
CA GLY A 323 -7.52 1.73 -17.14
C GLY A 323 -8.28 0.99 -16.02
N MET A 324 -8.24 1.51 -14.79
CA MET A 324 -9.07 1.07 -13.65
C MET A 324 -10.44 1.78 -13.59
N ASP A 325 -10.75 2.64 -14.55
CA ASP A 325 -11.87 3.58 -14.54
C ASP A 325 -11.81 4.59 -13.35
N TRP A 326 -10.62 4.84 -12.79
CA TRP A 326 -10.40 5.84 -11.76
C TRP A 326 -10.19 7.22 -12.34
N GLU A 327 -10.80 8.24 -11.75
CA GLU A 327 -10.60 9.62 -12.18
C GLU A 327 -9.17 10.09 -11.92
N ILE A 328 -8.60 10.85 -12.86
CA ILE A 328 -7.24 11.39 -12.73
C ILE A 328 -7.31 12.78 -12.16
N ASP A 329 -6.92 12.93 -10.88
CA ASP A 329 -6.82 14.23 -10.21
C ASP A 329 -5.54 14.30 -9.37
N ALA A 330 -4.51 14.93 -9.93
CA ALA A 330 -3.24 15.09 -9.24
C ALA A 330 -3.33 16.08 -8.05
N SER A 331 -4.31 16.99 -8.03
CA SER A 331 -4.46 17.95 -6.92
C SER A 331 -4.86 17.27 -5.61
N GLY A 332 -5.48 16.10 -5.69
CA GLY A 332 -5.88 15.32 -4.52
C GLY A 332 -4.68 14.89 -3.66
N ILE A 333 -3.54 14.54 -4.28
CA ILE A 333 -2.35 14.15 -3.51
C ILE A 333 -1.78 15.34 -2.72
N GLU A 334 -1.77 16.53 -3.30
CA GLU A 334 -1.36 17.75 -2.61
C GLU A 334 -2.30 18.05 -1.43
N THR A 335 -3.61 18.01 -1.67
CA THR A 335 -4.64 18.25 -0.64
C THR A 335 -4.47 17.31 0.54
N LEU A 336 -4.25 16.02 0.28
CA LEU A 336 -4.08 15.03 1.35
C LEU A 336 -2.75 15.19 2.09
N LEU A 337 -1.65 15.47 1.42
CA LEU A 337 -0.37 15.72 2.08
C LEU A 337 -0.44 16.93 3.02
N LEU A 338 -1.11 18.02 2.61
CA LEU A 338 -1.33 19.19 3.45
C LEU A 338 -2.30 18.86 4.60
N ARG A 339 -3.37 18.12 4.36
CA ARG A 339 -4.29 17.66 5.41
C ARG A 339 -3.55 16.84 6.49
N LEU A 340 -2.72 15.90 6.09
CA LEU A 340 -1.94 15.09 7.03
C LEU A 340 -0.96 15.94 7.86
N THR A 341 -0.44 17.01 7.26
CA THR A 341 0.44 17.95 7.94
C THR A 341 -0.33 18.81 8.93
N ASP A 342 -1.40 19.47 8.48
CA ASP A 342 -2.10 20.51 9.23
C ASP A 342 -3.05 19.94 10.28
N GLU A 343 -3.82 18.89 9.93
CA GLU A 343 -4.84 18.31 10.82
C GLU A 343 -4.26 17.23 11.73
N TYR A 344 -3.29 16.44 11.25
CA TYR A 344 -2.74 15.29 11.99
C TYR A 344 -1.32 15.53 12.51
N GLY A 345 -0.70 16.66 12.16
CA GLY A 345 0.62 17.02 12.68
C GLY A 345 1.73 16.09 12.22
N ALA A 346 1.58 15.46 11.06
CA ALA A 346 2.58 14.55 10.51
C ALA A 346 3.92 15.27 10.32
N ARG A 347 4.98 14.71 10.89
CA ARG A 347 6.33 15.29 10.85
C ARG A 347 7.21 14.72 9.75
N ARG A 348 6.81 13.59 9.17
CA ARG A 348 7.47 12.94 8.04
C ARG A 348 6.43 12.17 7.23
N LEU A 349 6.34 12.49 5.97
CA LEU A 349 5.39 11.89 5.03
C LEU A 349 6.14 11.18 3.91
N TYR A 350 5.58 10.06 3.48
CA TYR A 350 5.97 9.40 2.24
C TYR A 350 4.73 9.16 1.39
N VAL A 351 4.81 9.47 0.09
CA VAL A 351 3.89 8.85 -0.87
C VAL A 351 4.41 7.43 -1.09
N THR A 352 3.72 6.48 -0.47
CA THR A 352 4.15 5.07 -0.43
C THR A 352 3.64 4.27 -1.61
N GLU A 353 2.58 4.76 -2.26
CA GLU A 353 2.11 4.28 -3.55
C GLU A 353 1.39 5.40 -4.31
N ASN A 354 1.74 5.55 -5.58
CA ASN A 354 1.00 6.31 -6.58
C ASN A 354 1.36 5.79 -7.97
N GLY A 355 0.37 5.60 -8.83
CA GLY A 355 0.55 5.06 -10.16
C GLY A 355 -0.77 4.89 -10.89
N SER A 356 -0.70 4.41 -12.13
CA SER A 356 -1.87 4.24 -12.97
C SER A 356 -1.74 3.02 -13.87
N ALA A 357 -2.85 2.29 -14.06
CA ALA A 357 -2.94 1.25 -15.06
C ALA A 357 -3.39 1.84 -16.40
N PHE A 358 -2.69 1.45 -17.46
CA PHE A 358 -3.10 1.67 -18.84
C PHE A 358 -2.70 0.46 -19.68
N PRO A 359 -3.38 0.17 -20.80
CA PRO A 359 -2.96 -0.87 -21.73
C PRO A 359 -1.56 -0.60 -22.28
N ASP A 360 -0.72 -1.62 -22.29
CA ASP A 360 0.61 -1.53 -22.89
C ASP A 360 0.57 -2.01 -24.35
N VAL A 361 1.27 -1.30 -25.23
CA VAL A 361 1.49 -1.70 -26.61
C VAL A 361 2.97 -1.94 -26.85
N VAL A 362 3.34 -3.21 -27.00
CA VAL A 362 4.70 -3.60 -27.36
C VAL A 362 4.92 -3.31 -28.85
N ARG A 363 5.87 -2.42 -29.17
CA ARG A 363 6.21 -2.07 -30.55
C ARG A 363 7.07 -3.16 -31.21
N PRO A 364 7.17 -3.17 -32.55
CA PRO A 364 8.00 -4.15 -33.25
C PRO A 364 9.48 -4.17 -32.88
N ASP A 365 10.01 -3.07 -32.35
CA ASP A 365 11.38 -2.96 -31.82
C ASP A 365 11.51 -3.40 -30.35
N GLY A 366 10.41 -3.87 -29.74
CA GLY A 366 10.36 -4.32 -28.35
C GLY A 366 10.19 -3.19 -27.31
N THR A 367 10.11 -1.92 -27.73
CA THR A 367 9.87 -0.80 -26.83
C THR A 367 8.39 -0.69 -26.47
N ILE A 368 8.11 -0.07 -25.32
CA ILE A 368 6.76 0.22 -24.85
C ILE A 368 6.70 1.69 -24.49
N ASP A 369 5.93 2.43 -25.29
CA ASP A 369 5.64 3.83 -25.08
C ASP A 369 4.24 3.95 -24.45
N ASP A 370 4.18 4.64 -23.31
CA ASP A 370 2.99 4.73 -22.47
C ASP A 370 2.76 6.19 -22.00
N PRO A 371 2.46 7.09 -22.93
CA PRO A 371 2.42 8.53 -22.69
C PRO A 371 1.38 8.94 -21.65
N GLU A 372 0.25 8.24 -21.53
CA GLU A 372 -0.79 8.50 -20.55
C GLU A 372 -0.28 8.25 -19.13
N ARG A 373 0.50 7.18 -18.93
CA ARG A 373 1.11 6.85 -17.63
C ARG A 373 2.22 7.84 -17.29
N GLN A 374 2.97 8.32 -18.31
CA GLN A 374 3.98 9.37 -18.12
C GLN A 374 3.33 10.69 -17.68
N ASP A 375 2.24 11.13 -18.34
CA ASP A 375 1.51 12.35 -17.96
C ASP A 375 0.95 12.24 -16.53
N TYR A 376 0.37 11.08 -16.18
CA TYR A 376 -0.11 10.82 -14.83
C TYR A 376 1.01 10.98 -13.79
N LEU A 377 2.15 10.33 -14.00
CA LEU A 377 3.31 10.39 -13.11
C LEU A 377 3.83 11.81 -12.94
N GLU A 378 4.04 12.54 -14.03
CA GLU A 378 4.57 13.90 -13.99
C GLU A 378 3.65 14.87 -13.24
N ARG A 379 2.35 14.77 -13.47
CA ARG A 379 1.35 15.62 -12.81
C ARG A 379 1.28 15.38 -11.31
N HIS A 380 1.33 14.11 -10.89
CA HIS A 380 1.30 13.76 -9.46
C HIS A 380 2.61 14.13 -8.75
N LEU A 381 3.76 13.95 -9.40
CA LEU A 381 5.04 14.40 -8.85
C LEU A 381 5.12 15.93 -8.75
N ALA A 382 4.56 16.66 -9.71
CA ALA A 382 4.48 18.12 -9.61
C ALA A 382 3.62 18.55 -8.41
N ALA A 383 2.46 17.89 -8.19
CA ALA A 383 1.61 18.15 -7.03
C ALA A 383 2.29 17.79 -5.69
N CYS A 384 3.10 16.72 -5.66
CA CYS A 384 3.94 16.39 -4.51
C CYS A 384 4.96 17.49 -4.19
N ALA A 385 5.64 18.02 -5.22
CA ALA A 385 6.57 19.14 -5.06
C ALA A 385 5.86 20.43 -4.60
N ASP A 386 4.65 20.68 -5.09
CA ASP A 386 3.83 21.81 -4.65
C ASP A 386 3.41 21.68 -3.18
N ALA A 387 3.02 20.48 -2.74
CA ALA A 387 2.74 20.21 -1.33
C ALA A 387 3.97 20.46 -0.45
N ALA A 388 5.14 19.97 -0.85
CA ALA A 388 6.38 20.20 -0.11
C ALA A 388 6.74 21.69 -0.04
N ARG A 389 6.58 22.45 -1.12
CA ARG A 389 6.78 23.90 -1.15
C ARG A 389 5.82 24.63 -0.20
N LYS A 390 4.63 24.09 0.02
CA LYS A 390 3.61 24.62 0.95
C LYS A 390 3.81 24.16 2.39
N GLY A 391 4.84 23.37 2.67
CA GLY A 391 5.24 22.97 4.01
C GLY A 391 4.95 21.53 4.40
N ALA A 392 4.44 20.69 3.50
CA ALA A 392 4.30 19.26 3.79
C ALA A 392 5.70 18.62 3.94
N PRO A 393 5.97 17.89 5.04
CA PRO A 393 7.28 17.28 5.33
C PRO A 393 7.48 15.99 4.50
N LEU A 394 7.36 16.12 3.18
CA LEU A 394 7.45 15.00 2.26
C LEU A 394 8.92 14.55 2.09
N ALA A 395 9.23 13.32 2.45
CA ALA A 395 10.58 12.77 2.45
C ALA A 395 10.83 11.70 1.38
N GLY A 396 9.82 11.28 0.63
CA GLY A 396 9.98 10.33 -0.45
C GLY A 396 8.71 10.01 -1.22
N TYR A 397 8.92 9.40 -2.38
CA TYR A 397 7.86 8.95 -3.28
C TYR A 397 8.23 7.56 -3.82
N PHE A 398 7.27 6.64 -3.75
CA PHE A 398 7.40 5.27 -4.25
C PHE A 398 6.37 5.05 -5.35
N ALA A 399 6.83 4.86 -6.57
CA ALA A 399 5.96 4.57 -7.69
C ALA A 399 5.33 3.18 -7.53
N TRP A 400 4.01 3.09 -7.68
CA TRP A 400 3.31 1.83 -7.81
C TRP A 400 3.08 1.53 -9.30
N SER A 401 3.75 0.54 -9.83
CA SER A 401 4.59 -0.46 -9.22
C SER A 401 5.92 -0.60 -9.98
N LEU A 402 6.93 -1.24 -9.39
CA LEU A 402 8.16 -1.58 -10.12
C LEU A 402 7.84 -2.40 -11.37
N LEU A 403 7.10 -3.50 -11.19
CA LEU A 403 6.74 -4.49 -12.22
C LEU A 403 5.23 -4.46 -12.47
N ASP A 404 4.79 -4.75 -13.68
CA ASP A 404 3.45 -5.29 -13.88
C ASP A 404 3.31 -6.54 -13.01
N ASN A 405 2.18 -6.74 -12.37
CA ASN A 405 2.03 -7.80 -11.39
C ASN A 405 0.58 -8.32 -11.30
N PHE A 406 0.32 -9.20 -10.37
CA PHE A 406 -1.01 -9.69 -10.08
C PHE A 406 -1.83 -8.59 -9.37
N GLU A 407 -2.75 -7.93 -10.11
CA GLU A 407 -3.58 -6.83 -9.59
C GLU A 407 -4.85 -7.35 -8.92
N TRP A 408 -4.68 -8.15 -7.89
CA TRP A 408 -5.72 -8.66 -7.00
C TRP A 408 -6.90 -9.28 -7.77
N ALA A 409 -8.14 -8.77 -7.56
CA ALA A 409 -9.33 -9.29 -8.23
C ALA A 409 -9.30 -9.13 -9.76
N TYR A 410 -8.45 -8.27 -10.30
CA TYR A 410 -8.29 -8.04 -11.74
C TYR A 410 -7.24 -8.94 -12.41
N GLY A 411 -6.62 -9.86 -11.66
CA GLY A 411 -5.59 -10.74 -12.19
C GLY A 411 -4.44 -9.99 -12.86
N TYR A 412 -4.10 -10.34 -14.10
CA TYR A 412 -2.97 -9.74 -14.82
C TYR A 412 -3.37 -8.66 -15.84
N ASP A 413 -4.65 -8.29 -15.93
CA ASP A 413 -5.14 -7.36 -16.94
C ASP A 413 -4.75 -5.89 -16.68
N LYS A 414 -4.52 -5.52 -15.40
CA LYS A 414 -4.22 -4.16 -15.00
C LYS A 414 -2.72 -3.96 -14.79
N ARG A 415 -2.09 -3.18 -15.68
CA ARG A 415 -0.65 -3.01 -15.74
C ARG A 415 -0.22 -1.67 -15.17
N PHE A 416 0.29 -1.68 -13.93
CA PHE A 416 0.80 -0.48 -13.24
C PHE A 416 2.32 -0.31 -13.35
N GLY A 417 3.04 -1.34 -13.76
CA GLY A 417 4.49 -1.39 -13.70
C GLY A 417 5.19 -0.26 -14.47
N LEU A 418 6.27 0.25 -13.90
CA LEU A 418 7.29 0.98 -14.65
C LEU A 418 8.04 0.05 -15.60
N VAL A 419 8.01 -1.23 -15.30
CA VAL A 419 8.58 -2.32 -16.08
C VAL A 419 7.47 -3.28 -16.49
N HIS A 420 7.36 -3.52 -17.78
CA HIS A 420 6.47 -4.52 -18.36
C HIS A 420 7.00 -5.92 -18.06
N VAL A 421 6.09 -6.82 -17.70
CA VAL A 421 6.37 -8.25 -17.55
C VAL A 421 5.57 -9.02 -18.60
N ASP A 422 6.28 -9.73 -19.46
CA ASP A 422 5.67 -10.78 -20.28
C ASP A 422 5.52 -12.03 -19.41
N TYR A 423 4.32 -12.30 -18.94
CA TYR A 423 4.06 -13.38 -17.99
C TYR A 423 4.33 -14.78 -18.54
N ALA A 424 4.33 -14.95 -19.87
CA ALA A 424 4.64 -16.23 -20.49
C ALA A 424 6.14 -16.55 -20.48
N THR A 425 6.98 -15.53 -20.68
CA THR A 425 8.45 -15.67 -20.76
C THR A 425 9.17 -15.12 -19.53
N GLN A 426 8.47 -14.39 -18.69
CA GLN A 426 9.02 -13.64 -17.58
C GLN A 426 10.05 -12.57 -17.98
N THR A 427 9.99 -12.11 -19.25
CA THR A 427 10.87 -11.05 -19.73
C THR A 427 10.45 -9.70 -19.18
N ARG A 428 11.43 -8.91 -18.71
CA ARG A 428 11.23 -7.56 -18.18
C ARG A 428 11.66 -6.51 -19.18
N THR A 429 10.80 -5.55 -19.49
CA THR A 429 11.10 -4.41 -20.37
C THR A 429 10.73 -3.09 -19.68
N ILE A 430 11.71 -2.20 -19.49
CA ILE A 430 11.44 -0.86 -18.91
C ILE A 430 10.56 -0.09 -19.91
N LYS A 431 9.42 0.42 -19.43
CA LYS A 431 8.48 1.20 -20.22
C LYS A 431 8.94 2.66 -20.36
N GLY A 432 8.32 3.42 -21.24
CA GLY A 432 8.54 4.86 -21.39
C GLY A 432 8.42 5.61 -20.07
N THR A 433 7.41 5.30 -19.25
CA THR A 433 7.26 5.86 -17.90
C THR A 433 8.44 5.54 -16.99
N GLY A 434 9.00 4.33 -17.06
CA GLY A 434 10.19 3.96 -16.29
C GLY A 434 11.41 4.78 -16.70
N HIS A 435 11.63 4.97 -18.00
CA HIS A 435 12.69 5.85 -18.51
C HIS A 435 12.48 7.30 -18.06
N ARG A 436 11.23 7.79 -18.11
CA ARG A 436 10.89 9.14 -17.66
C ARG A 436 11.12 9.32 -16.15
N TYR A 437 10.78 8.32 -15.34
CA TYR A 437 11.03 8.34 -13.91
C TYR A 437 12.55 8.42 -13.61
N ALA A 438 13.35 7.66 -14.34
CA ALA A 438 14.81 7.72 -14.23
C ALA A 438 15.39 9.12 -14.59
N GLU A 439 14.83 9.80 -15.59
CA GLU A 439 15.20 11.18 -15.93
C GLU A 439 14.86 12.17 -14.82
N ILE A 440 13.68 12.04 -14.21
CA ILE A 440 13.24 12.88 -13.09
C ILE A 440 14.19 12.71 -11.90
N ILE A 441 14.51 11.48 -11.52
CA ILE A 441 15.45 11.18 -10.43
C ILE A 441 16.83 11.79 -10.71
N ARG A 442 17.32 11.65 -11.92
CA ARG A 442 18.60 12.23 -12.34
C ARG A 442 18.59 13.75 -12.25
N GLY A 443 17.51 14.39 -12.74
CA GLY A 443 17.36 15.84 -12.68
C GLY A 443 17.39 16.40 -11.25
N HIS A 444 16.74 15.72 -10.31
CA HIS A 444 16.80 16.09 -8.90
C HIS A 444 18.22 15.97 -8.31
N ARG A 445 18.91 14.87 -8.57
CA ARG A 445 20.28 14.64 -8.08
C ARG A 445 21.32 15.62 -8.65
N GLU A 446 21.21 15.98 -9.94
CA GLU A 446 22.09 16.94 -10.57
C GLU A 446 21.94 18.34 -9.99
N ARG A 447 20.72 18.70 -9.58
CA ARG A 447 20.47 19.96 -8.90
C ARG A 447 21.16 20.01 -7.52
N GLY A 448 20.99 18.98 -6.68
CA GLY A 448 21.64 18.90 -5.37
C GLY A 448 23.17 19.06 -5.48
N ARG A 449 23.80 18.45 -6.51
CA ARG A 449 25.24 18.58 -6.77
C ARG A 449 25.69 19.98 -7.21
N ARG A 450 24.78 20.79 -7.78
CA ARG A 450 25.10 22.18 -8.19
C ARG A 450 24.90 23.18 -7.05
N ALA A 451 24.12 22.81 -6.04
CA ALA A 451 23.83 23.62 -4.87
C ALA A 451 24.83 23.42 -3.72
N ALA A 452 25.55 22.28 -3.71
CA ALA A 452 26.63 21.95 -2.79
C ALA A 452 28.00 22.43 -3.33
#